data_585a01f0e00c2cb4dcf3387d08f61498
#
_entry.id   585a01f0e00c2cb4dcf3387d08f61498
#
_cell.length_a   1.000
_cell.length_b   1.000
_cell.length_c   1.000
_cell.angle_alpha   90.00
_cell.angle_beta   90.00
_cell.angle_gamma   90.00
#
_symmetry.space_group_name_H-M   'P 1'
#
loop_
_entity.id
_entity.type
_entity.pdbx_description
1 polymer ?
#
loop_
_entity_poly.entity_id
_entity_poly.type
_entity_poly.pdbx_seq_one_letter_code
_entity_poly.pdbx_strand_id
1 'polypeptide(L)'
;MKDTCIKKIIPKLAPDEINTFLWNDNSVVHLHSDWEFTSTTDGKGINIVNGTAYPLIPGDFLLLGPQHIHQFVSDTPIKRRDICISVEKMQQLADTLQPNLYETLSHRQKPIVVKLNLETFNEIHSRLSKLDPLGQNNKDLSPILASIVYYLLGFYIEHKFEKALPENILSFLQQISDPDVFSMRINDIIKLSSYSHSHFIKLFKTYVGKTLIEYITELRISYAARLLSSTDLNIITISTKVGYDNQSFFARKFKEKYSVSPVEYRNSFRNNQ
;
A
#
# COMPACT_ATOMS: atom_id res chain seq x y z
N MET A 1 -3.15 26.51 -10.17
CA MET A 1 -3.09 25.03 -10.16
C MET A 1 -2.36 24.62 -11.43
N LYS A 2 -1.18 24.00 -11.33
CA LYS A 2 -0.52 23.44 -12.52
C LYS A 2 -1.33 22.21 -12.92
N ASP A 3 -1.79 22.16 -14.15
CA ASP A 3 -2.43 20.97 -14.73
C ASP A 3 -1.47 19.79 -14.59
N THR A 4 -1.76 18.94 -13.63
CA THR A 4 -1.04 17.67 -13.47
C THR A 4 -1.50 16.79 -14.63
N CYS A 5 -0.69 16.69 -15.67
CA CYS A 5 -0.99 15.86 -16.83
C CYS A 5 -1.07 14.40 -16.35
N ILE A 6 -2.28 13.86 -16.27
CA ILE A 6 -2.53 12.46 -15.94
C ILE A 6 -2.05 11.63 -17.13
N LYS A 7 -1.00 10.85 -16.95
CA LYS A 7 -0.46 9.98 -18.01
C LYS A 7 -1.12 8.61 -17.95
N LYS A 8 -1.59 8.14 -19.09
CA LYS A 8 -2.00 6.75 -19.29
C LYS A 8 -0.73 5.92 -19.50
N ILE A 9 -0.38 5.06 -18.53
CA ILE A 9 0.91 4.34 -18.52
C ILE A 9 0.78 2.93 -19.09
N ILE A 10 -0.34 2.25 -18.86
CA ILE A 10 -0.57 0.88 -19.32
C ILE A 10 -1.46 0.93 -20.56
N PRO A 11 -1.07 0.26 -21.66
CA PRO A 11 -1.94 0.12 -22.84
C PRO A 11 -3.26 -0.55 -22.44
N LYS A 12 -4.36 -0.13 -23.07
CA LYS A 12 -5.64 -0.81 -22.91
C LYS A 12 -5.49 -2.27 -23.33
N LEU A 13 -5.93 -3.19 -22.49
CA LEU A 13 -5.95 -4.61 -22.81
C LEU A 13 -6.99 -4.91 -23.91
N ALA A 14 -6.75 -5.94 -24.69
CA ALA A 14 -7.75 -6.50 -25.57
C ALA A 14 -8.90 -7.10 -24.75
N PRO A 15 -10.12 -7.19 -25.31
CA PRO A 15 -11.22 -7.89 -24.65
C PRO A 15 -10.79 -9.29 -24.21
N ASP A 16 -11.25 -9.73 -23.04
CA ASP A 16 -10.91 -11.03 -22.42
C ASP A 16 -9.43 -11.24 -22.05
N GLU A 17 -8.62 -10.20 -22.04
CA GLU A 17 -7.19 -10.27 -21.73
C GLU A 17 -6.93 -10.04 -20.22
N ILE A 18 -5.94 -10.79 -19.70
CA ILE A 18 -5.33 -10.59 -18.39
C ILE A 18 -3.82 -10.63 -18.56
N ASN A 19 -3.12 -9.66 -17.99
CA ASN A 19 -1.66 -9.57 -17.99
C ASN A 19 -1.10 -9.29 -16.59
N THR A 20 0.17 -9.60 -16.37
CA THR A 20 0.88 -9.26 -15.14
C THR A 20 2.17 -8.48 -15.44
N PHE A 21 2.47 -7.50 -14.58
CA PHE A 21 3.62 -6.61 -14.72
C PHE A 21 4.39 -6.57 -13.40
N LEU A 22 5.71 -6.50 -13.50
CA LEU A 22 6.61 -6.33 -12.37
C LEU A 22 7.26 -4.94 -12.43
N TRP A 23 7.18 -4.20 -11.35
CA TRP A 23 7.71 -2.84 -11.22
C TRP A 23 8.67 -2.73 -10.04
N ASN A 24 9.71 -1.91 -10.18
CA ASN A 24 10.71 -1.69 -9.15
C ASN A 24 10.79 -0.22 -8.70
N ASP A 25 9.85 0.62 -9.16
CA ASP A 25 9.87 2.07 -8.98
C ASP A 25 8.50 2.67 -8.62
N ASN A 26 8.52 3.96 -8.32
CA ASN A 26 7.33 4.76 -8.12
C ASN A 26 6.60 4.99 -9.45
N SER A 27 5.29 5.18 -9.37
CA SER A 27 4.51 5.60 -10.52
C SER A 27 4.19 7.10 -10.46
N VAL A 28 3.96 7.71 -11.63
CA VAL A 28 3.33 9.04 -11.70
C VAL A 28 1.83 8.90 -11.45
N VAL A 29 1.14 10.02 -11.19
CA VAL A 29 -0.33 10.03 -11.11
C VAL A 29 -0.90 9.62 -12.46
N HIS A 30 -1.74 8.58 -12.48
CA HIS A 30 -2.31 8.02 -13.70
C HIS A 30 -3.68 7.38 -13.47
N LEU A 31 -4.33 7.05 -14.55
CA LEU A 31 -5.49 6.18 -14.61
C LEU A 31 -5.32 5.19 -15.77
N HIS A 32 -5.97 4.07 -15.68
CA HIS A 32 -6.08 3.11 -16.79
C HIS A 32 -7.52 2.74 -17.05
N SER A 33 -7.79 2.14 -18.22
CA SER A 33 -9.14 1.77 -18.66
C SER A 33 -9.58 0.39 -18.17
N ASP A 34 -8.67 -0.34 -17.54
CA ASP A 34 -8.81 -1.73 -17.15
C ASP A 34 -8.76 -1.86 -15.62
N TRP A 35 -9.10 -3.01 -15.09
CA TRP A 35 -8.97 -3.31 -13.68
C TRP A 35 -7.55 -3.71 -13.33
N GLU A 36 -7.14 -3.45 -12.09
CA GLU A 36 -5.81 -3.80 -11.59
C GLU A 36 -5.88 -4.36 -10.18
N PHE A 37 -5.29 -5.54 -9.95
CA PHE A 37 -4.82 -5.95 -8.63
C PHE A 37 -3.35 -5.58 -8.49
N THR A 38 -3.03 -4.72 -7.54
CA THR A 38 -1.65 -4.35 -7.22
C THR A 38 -1.24 -4.89 -5.86
N SER A 39 0.00 -5.34 -5.74
CA SER A 39 0.57 -5.91 -4.52
C SER A 39 2.07 -5.64 -4.44
N THR A 40 2.63 -5.73 -3.24
CA THR A 40 4.05 -5.53 -2.98
C THR A 40 4.65 -6.84 -2.46
N THR A 41 5.65 -7.39 -3.17
CA THR A 41 6.34 -8.61 -2.75
C THR A 41 7.52 -8.35 -1.83
N ASP A 42 8.11 -7.16 -1.96
CA ASP A 42 9.26 -6.74 -1.16
C ASP A 42 9.19 -5.22 -0.94
N GLY A 43 9.60 -4.76 0.24
CA GLY A 43 9.48 -3.36 0.63
C GLY A 43 8.08 -2.99 1.12
N LYS A 44 7.85 -1.69 1.23
CA LYS A 44 6.57 -1.09 1.65
C LYS A 44 6.31 0.16 0.81
N GLY A 45 5.07 0.36 0.42
CA GLY A 45 4.69 1.54 -0.33
C GLY A 45 3.29 2.04 0.03
N ILE A 46 2.90 3.11 -0.61
CA ILE A 46 1.59 3.73 -0.47
C ILE A 46 1.02 3.87 -1.87
N ASN A 47 -0.18 3.34 -2.07
CA ASN A 47 -0.97 3.66 -3.25
C ASN A 47 -1.92 4.81 -2.86
N ILE A 48 -1.77 5.97 -3.49
CA ILE A 48 -2.64 7.12 -3.29
C ILE A 48 -3.75 7.03 -4.33
N VAL A 49 -4.95 6.67 -3.89
CA VAL A 49 -6.12 6.46 -4.77
C VAL A 49 -7.15 7.55 -4.51
N ASN A 50 -7.51 8.31 -5.53
CA ASN A 50 -8.45 9.44 -5.43
C ASN A 50 -8.10 10.38 -4.26
N GLY A 51 -6.80 10.65 -4.05
CA GLY A 51 -6.28 11.50 -2.97
C GLY A 51 -6.19 10.84 -1.60
N THR A 52 -6.63 9.59 -1.44
CA THR A 52 -6.56 8.83 -0.18
C THR A 52 -5.41 7.83 -0.21
N ALA A 53 -4.60 7.80 0.85
CA ALA A 53 -3.45 6.93 0.98
C ALA A 53 -3.85 5.52 1.47
N TYR A 54 -3.42 4.50 0.75
CA TYR A 54 -3.59 3.08 1.08
C TYR A 54 -2.21 2.45 1.23
N PRO A 55 -1.77 2.14 2.46
CA PRO A 55 -0.54 1.40 2.67
C PRO A 55 -0.59 0.06 1.94
N LEU A 56 0.50 -0.29 1.26
CA LEU A 56 0.66 -1.56 0.57
C LEU A 56 1.87 -2.29 1.14
N ILE A 57 1.62 -3.41 1.77
CA ILE A 57 2.62 -4.26 2.42
C ILE A 57 2.46 -5.70 1.93
N PRO A 58 3.49 -6.56 2.05
CA PRO A 58 3.34 -7.98 1.75
C PRO A 58 2.17 -8.60 2.52
N GLY A 59 1.30 -9.32 1.82
CA GLY A 59 0.03 -9.83 2.31
C GLY A 59 -1.20 -9.10 1.75
N ASP A 60 -1.04 -7.85 1.29
CA ASP A 60 -2.14 -7.05 0.76
C ASP A 60 -2.17 -7.07 -0.78
N PHE A 61 -3.37 -7.26 -1.34
CA PHE A 61 -3.72 -6.91 -2.71
C PHE A 61 -4.72 -5.76 -2.70
N LEU A 62 -4.49 -4.76 -3.52
CA LEU A 62 -5.38 -3.62 -3.71
C LEU A 62 -6.04 -3.73 -5.08
N LEU A 63 -7.37 -3.84 -5.12
CA LEU A 63 -8.14 -3.85 -6.36
C LEU A 63 -8.55 -2.42 -6.74
N LEU A 64 -8.09 -1.98 -7.88
CA LEU A 64 -8.38 -0.70 -8.52
C LEU A 64 -9.27 -0.92 -9.73
N GLY A 65 -10.28 -0.09 -9.90
CA GLY A 65 -11.12 -0.05 -11.10
C GLY A 65 -10.77 1.11 -12.02
N PRO A 66 -11.30 1.13 -13.24
CA PRO A 66 -11.06 2.18 -14.24
C PRO A 66 -11.39 3.60 -13.77
N GLN A 67 -12.24 3.73 -12.74
CA GLN A 67 -12.63 5.01 -12.16
C GLN A 67 -11.62 5.59 -11.15
N HIS A 68 -10.57 4.83 -10.79
CA HIS A 68 -9.60 5.24 -9.79
C HIS A 68 -8.40 5.94 -10.42
N ILE A 69 -8.19 7.19 -10.04
CA ILE A 69 -6.94 7.91 -10.31
C ILE A 69 -5.98 7.57 -9.19
N HIS A 70 -4.80 7.07 -9.53
CA HIS A 70 -3.87 6.65 -8.49
C HIS A 70 -2.39 6.92 -8.80
N GLN A 71 -1.59 6.83 -7.75
CA GLN A 71 -0.14 6.94 -7.78
C GLN A 71 0.43 5.99 -6.73
N PHE A 72 1.46 5.25 -7.12
CA PHE A 72 2.23 4.45 -6.18
C PHE A 72 3.50 5.19 -5.77
N VAL A 73 3.76 5.29 -4.47
CA VAL A 73 4.92 5.97 -3.87
C VAL A 73 5.58 5.06 -2.85
N SER A 74 6.89 4.95 -2.93
CA SER A 74 7.73 4.29 -1.93
C SER A 74 9.02 5.08 -1.73
N ASP A 75 9.47 5.20 -0.48
CA ASP A 75 10.72 5.85 -0.12
C ASP A 75 11.91 4.84 -0.10
N THR A 76 11.64 3.58 -0.38
CA THR A 76 12.63 2.49 -0.39
C THR A 76 12.51 1.67 -1.66
N PRO A 77 13.58 0.95 -2.08
CA PRO A 77 13.44 -0.01 -3.16
C PRO A 77 12.28 -0.97 -2.90
N ILE A 78 11.50 -1.22 -3.92
CA ILE A 78 10.28 -2.01 -3.83
C ILE A 78 10.16 -2.94 -5.02
N LYS A 79 9.54 -4.10 -4.81
CA LYS A 79 9.04 -4.95 -5.89
C LYS A 79 7.53 -4.96 -5.82
N ARG A 80 6.90 -4.35 -6.81
CA ARG A 80 5.45 -4.29 -6.96
C ARG A 80 5.03 -5.16 -8.14
N ARG A 81 3.94 -5.89 -7.98
CA ARG A 81 3.33 -6.68 -9.03
C ARG A 81 1.90 -6.25 -9.24
N ASP A 82 1.57 -5.99 -10.48
CA ASP A 82 0.23 -5.66 -10.93
C ASP A 82 -0.32 -6.81 -11.78
N ILE A 83 -1.61 -7.14 -11.61
CA ILE A 83 -2.39 -8.02 -12.48
C ILE A 83 -3.45 -7.13 -13.09
N CYS A 84 -3.32 -6.84 -14.39
CA CYS A 84 -4.25 -6.03 -15.15
C CYS A 84 -5.28 -6.91 -15.85
N ILE A 85 -6.56 -6.55 -15.78
CA ILE A 85 -7.69 -7.35 -16.25
C ILE A 85 -8.58 -6.46 -17.10
N SER A 86 -8.88 -6.87 -18.34
CA SER A 86 -9.82 -6.14 -19.19
C SER A 86 -11.20 -6.03 -18.53
N VAL A 87 -11.94 -5.01 -18.91
CA VAL A 87 -13.29 -4.76 -18.37
C VAL A 87 -14.19 -5.96 -18.59
N GLU A 88 -14.17 -6.52 -19.80
CA GLU A 88 -15.00 -7.66 -20.21
C GLU A 88 -14.64 -8.92 -19.41
N LYS A 89 -13.33 -9.16 -19.22
CA LYS A 89 -12.86 -10.32 -18.43
C LYS A 89 -13.21 -10.18 -16.95
N MET A 90 -13.04 -8.99 -16.40
CA MET A 90 -13.42 -8.73 -15.01
C MET A 90 -14.91 -8.91 -14.77
N GLN A 91 -15.76 -8.46 -15.71
CA GLN A 91 -17.20 -8.67 -15.65
C GLN A 91 -17.54 -10.17 -15.67
N GLN A 92 -16.96 -10.92 -16.60
CA GLN A 92 -17.16 -12.37 -16.70
C GLN A 92 -16.80 -13.07 -15.38
N LEU A 93 -15.61 -12.79 -14.82
CA LEU A 93 -15.13 -13.43 -13.60
C LEU A 93 -15.98 -13.05 -12.38
N ALA A 94 -16.28 -11.76 -12.22
CA ALA A 94 -17.04 -11.27 -11.10
C ALA A 94 -18.47 -11.82 -11.08
N ASP A 95 -19.19 -11.74 -12.19
CA ASP A 95 -20.60 -12.15 -12.27
C ASP A 95 -20.76 -13.67 -12.25
N THR A 96 -19.69 -14.44 -12.58
CA THR A 96 -19.67 -15.89 -12.37
C THR A 96 -19.60 -16.25 -10.89
N LEU A 97 -18.90 -15.44 -10.08
CA LEU A 97 -18.81 -15.65 -8.62
C LEU A 97 -20.10 -15.26 -7.90
N GLN A 98 -20.64 -14.11 -8.24
CA GLN A 98 -21.85 -13.57 -7.64
C GLN A 98 -22.59 -12.67 -8.64
N PRO A 99 -23.88 -12.89 -8.92
CA PRO A 99 -24.67 -12.02 -9.80
C PRO A 99 -24.57 -10.55 -9.38
N ASN A 100 -24.34 -9.66 -10.35
CA ASN A 100 -24.18 -8.20 -10.18
C ASN A 100 -22.95 -7.80 -9.33
N LEU A 101 -21.98 -8.68 -9.14
CA LEU A 101 -20.75 -8.33 -8.43
C LEU A 101 -19.98 -7.27 -9.21
N TYR A 102 -19.85 -7.41 -10.53
CA TYR A 102 -19.17 -6.43 -11.38
C TYR A 102 -19.78 -5.03 -11.22
N GLU A 103 -21.09 -4.91 -11.27
CA GLU A 103 -21.78 -3.63 -11.07
C GLU A 103 -21.47 -3.03 -9.69
N THR A 104 -21.51 -3.86 -8.65
CA THR A 104 -21.14 -3.46 -7.29
C THR A 104 -19.71 -2.93 -7.21
N LEU A 105 -18.76 -3.57 -7.91
CA LEU A 105 -17.35 -3.18 -7.93
C LEU A 105 -17.14 -1.88 -8.70
N SER A 106 -17.80 -1.73 -9.87
CA SER A 106 -17.61 -0.60 -10.78
C SER A 106 -18.10 0.74 -10.23
N HIS A 107 -19.07 0.73 -9.31
CA HIS A 107 -19.57 1.94 -8.65
C HIS A 107 -18.77 2.35 -7.40
N ARG A 108 -17.76 1.58 -7.00
CA ARG A 108 -17.00 1.89 -5.79
C ARG A 108 -16.03 3.05 -6.03
N GLN A 109 -16.10 4.04 -5.14
CA GLN A 109 -15.14 5.17 -5.13
C GLN A 109 -13.84 4.81 -4.37
N LYS A 110 -13.90 3.83 -3.49
CA LYS A 110 -12.75 3.35 -2.70
C LYS A 110 -12.29 2.00 -3.25
N PRO A 111 -10.98 1.80 -3.38
CA PRO A 111 -10.43 0.50 -3.77
C PRO A 111 -10.77 -0.58 -2.75
N ILE A 112 -10.64 -1.82 -3.15
CA ILE A 112 -10.82 -2.98 -2.25
C ILE A 112 -9.44 -3.45 -1.81
N VAL A 113 -9.27 -3.65 -0.50
CA VAL A 113 -8.08 -4.28 0.07
C VAL A 113 -8.41 -5.73 0.39
N VAL A 114 -7.72 -6.65 -0.26
CA VAL A 114 -7.76 -8.10 0.03
C VAL A 114 -6.54 -8.42 0.87
N LYS A 115 -6.74 -8.84 2.11
CA LYS A 115 -5.67 -9.15 3.06
C LYS A 115 -5.53 -10.66 3.21
N LEU A 116 -4.45 -11.22 2.70
CA LEU A 116 -4.13 -12.62 2.82
C LEU A 116 -3.14 -12.86 3.97
N ASN A 117 -3.12 -14.08 4.50
CA ASN A 117 -1.98 -14.51 5.30
C ASN A 117 -0.73 -14.62 4.40
N LEU A 118 0.46 -14.50 5.00
CA LEU A 118 1.71 -14.47 4.24
C LEU A 118 2.01 -15.77 3.48
N GLU A 119 1.55 -16.89 3.96
CA GLU A 119 1.73 -18.19 3.29
C GLU A 119 1.00 -18.21 1.94
N THR A 120 -0.31 -17.93 1.95
CA THR A 120 -1.13 -17.84 0.73
C THR A 120 -0.64 -16.75 -0.21
N PHE A 121 -0.27 -15.60 0.34
CA PHE A 121 0.30 -14.50 -0.44
C PHE A 121 1.58 -14.93 -1.18
N ASN A 122 2.51 -15.56 -0.48
CA ASN A 122 3.77 -16.03 -1.06
C ASN A 122 3.55 -17.14 -2.09
N GLU A 123 2.57 -18.03 -1.87
CA GLU A 123 2.20 -19.05 -2.85
C GLU A 123 1.73 -18.43 -4.16
N ILE A 124 0.82 -17.44 -4.10
CA ILE A 124 0.33 -16.71 -5.28
C ILE A 124 1.51 -16.07 -6.01
N HIS A 125 2.39 -15.35 -5.30
CA HIS A 125 3.54 -14.69 -5.91
C HIS A 125 4.56 -15.68 -6.49
N SER A 126 4.75 -16.84 -5.86
CA SER A 126 5.58 -17.92 -6.41
C SER A 126 5.02 -18.43 -7.74
N ARG A 127 3.70 -18.60 -7.84
CA ARG A 127 3.03 -18.98 -9.10
C ARG A 127 3.21 -17.89 -10.16
N LEU A 128 2.98 -16.63 -9.82
CA LEU A 128 3.15 -15.49 -10.73
C LEU A 128 4.59 -15.37 -11.23
N SER A 129 5.60 -15.56 -10.37
CA SER A 129 7.01 -15.48 -10.76
C SER A 129 7.44 -16.59 -11.73
N LYS A 130 6.78 -17.75 -11.74
CA LYS A 130 7.01 -18.79 -12.74
C LYS A 130 6.50 -18.41 -14.12
N LEU A 131 5.61 -17.43 -14.21
CA LEU A 131 5.07 -16.93 -15.47
C LEU A 131 5.98 -15.84 -16.09
N ASP A 132 6.83 -15.17 -15.32
CA ASP A 132 7.67 -14.07 -15.79
C ASP A 132 8.57 -14.44 -17.00
N PRO A 133 9.21 -15.62 -17.04
CA PRO A 133 10.03 -16.03 -18.18
C PRO A 133 9.24 -16.26 -19.49
N LEU A 134 7.92 -16.44 -19.40
CA LEU A 134 7.06 -16.73 -20.54
C LEU A 134 6.66 -15.48 -21.32
N GLY A 135 7.02 -14.30 -20.80
CA GLY A 135 6.80 -13.01 -21.44
C GLY A 135 5.40 -12.44 -21.22
N GLN A 136 5.34 -11.11 -21.19
CA GLN A 136 4.08 -10.36 -21.21
C GLN A 136 3.42 -10.58 -22.57
N ASN A 137 2.11 -10.74 -22.64
CA ASN A 137 1.29 -11.03 -23.82
C ASN A 137 1.22 -12.52 -24.26
N ASN A 138 1.66 -13.47 -23.44
CA ASN A 138 1.41 -14.87 -23.71
C ASN A 138 -0.04 -15.23 -23.35
N LYS A 139 -0.89 -15.46 -24.35
CA LYS A 139 -2.33 -15.78 -24.16
C LYS A 139 -2.55 -17.07 -23.38
N ASP A 140 -1.58 -17.98 -23.36
CA ASP A 140 -1.65 -19.23 -22.60
C ASP A 140 -1.61 -19.00 -21.09
N LEU A 141 -1.19 -17.81 -20.64
CA LEU A 141 -1.17 -17.42 -19.22
C LEU A 141 -2.54 -16.96 -18.71
N SER A 142 -3.44 -16.56 -19.60
CA SER A 142 -4.75 -16.00 -19.23
C SER A 142 -5.56 -16.93 -18.28
N PRO A 143 -5.64 -18.26 -18.49
CA PRO A 143 -6.36 -19.14 -17.56
C PRO A 143 -5.74 -19.18 -16.15
N ILE A 144 -4.40 -19.14 -16.05
CA ILE A 144 -3.70 -19.17 -14.76
C ILE A 144 -3.95 -17.86 -14.02
N LEU A 145 -3.79 -16.72 -14.70
CA LEU A 145 -4.06 -15.40 -14.13
C LEU A 145 -5.54 -15.26 -13.74
N ALA A 146 -6.47 -15.76 -14.58
CA ALA A 146 -7.89 -15.78 -14.27
C ALA A 146 -8.20 -16.57 -12.99
N SER A 147 -7.52 -17.71 -12.77
CA SER A 147 -7.70 -18.50 -11.54
C SER A 147 -7.25 -17.74 -10.28
N ILE A 148 -6.19 -16.96 -10.38
CA ILE A 148 -5.70 -16.12 -9.29
C ILE A 148 -6.68 -14.98 -9.00
N VAL A 149 -7.14 -14.28 -10.04
CA VAL A 149 -8.14 -13.21 -9.90
C VAL A 149 -9.43 -13.75 -9.30
N TYR A 150 -9.88 -14.91 -9.78
CA TYR A 150 -11.07 -15.58 -9.26
C TYR A 150 -10.93 -15.91 -7.77
N TYR A 151 -9.77 -16.42 -7.36
CA TYR A 151 -9.46 -16.67 -5.95
C TYR A 151 -9.50 -15.38 -5.11
N LEU A 152 -8.87 -14.28 -5.57
CA LEU A 152 -8.85 -13.00 -4.85
C LEU A 152 -10.25 -12.39 -4.71
N LEU A 153 -11.07 -12.48 -5.75
CA LEU A 153 -12.46 -12.03 -5.70
C LEU A 153 -13.32 -12.91 -4.79
N GLY A 154 -13.14 -14.22 -4.83
CA GLY A 154 -13.81 -15.17 -3.94
C GLY A 154 -13.47 -14.89 -2.49
N PHE A 155 -12.17 -14.73 -2.19
CA PHE A 155 -11.70 -14.35 -0.86
C PHE A 155 -12.31 -13.02 -0.38
N TYR A 156 -12.39 -12.01 -1.26
CA TYR A 156 -13.08 -10.76 -0.94
C TYR A 156 -14.55 -10.97 -0.59
N ILE A 157 -15.28 -11.82 -1.34
CA ILE A 157 -16.71 -12.08 -1.08
C ILE A 157 -16.88 -12.77 0.27
N GLU A 158 -16.08 -13.78 0.59
CA GLU A 158 -16.11 -14.50 1.84
C GLU A 158 -15.84 -13.58 3.04
N HIS A 159 -14.87 -12.66 2.90
CA HIS A 159 -14.38 -11.82 4.00
C HIS A 159 -14.92 -10.38 3.98
N LYS A 160 -15.76 -10.02 2.99
CA LYS A 160 -16.32 -8.65 2.92
C LYS A 160 -17.17 -8.28 4.15
N PHE A 161 -17.63 -9.28 4.91
CA PHE A 161 -18.35 -9.10 6.17
C PHE A 161 -17.42 -9.20 7.39
N GLU A 162 -16.17 -9.64 7.23
CA GLU A 162 -15.16 -9.53 8.26
C GLU A 162 -14.72 -8.09 8.33
N LYS A 163 -15.23 -7.41 9.34
CA LYS A 163 -14.86 -6.10 9.90
C LYS A 163 -14.13 -5.16 8.94
N ALA A 164 -14.89 -4.46 8.11
CA ALA A 164 -14.45 -3.14 7.65
C ALA A 164 -13.90 -2.38 8.87
N LEU A 165 -12.72 -1.73 8.73
CA LEU A 165 -12.19 -0.87 9.80
C LEU A 165 -13.31 0.07 10.25
N PRO A 166 -13.65 0.11 11.54
CA PRO A 166 -14.62 1.07 12.03
C PRO A 166 -14.25 2.46 11.53
N GLU A 167 -15.24 3.24 11.12
CA GLU A 167 -15.01 4.55 10.52
C GLU A 167 -14.14 5.47 11.39
N ASN A 168 -14.27 5.34 12.70
CA ASN A 168 -13.46 6.04 13.68
C ASN A 168 -11.98 5.57 13.72
N ILE A 169 -11.70 4.29 13.48
CA ILE A 169 -10.30 3.81 13.32
C ILE A 169 -9.73 4.30 12.00
N LEU A 170 -10.51 4.28 10.93
CA LEU A 170 -10.09 4.81 9.64
C LEU A 170 -9.79 6.31 9.72
N SER A 171 -10.70 7.09 10.30
CA SER A 171 -10.53 8.53 10.53
C SER A 171 -9.29 8.82 11.40
N PHE A 172 -9.08 8.04 12.45
CA PHE A 172 -7.90 8.15 13.29
C PHE A 172 -6.60 7.84 12.52
N LEU A 173 -6.57 6.79 11.70
CA LEU A 173 -5.41 6.47 10.86
C LEU A 173 -5.09 7.59 9.87
N GLN A 174 -6.11 8.24 9.31
CA GLN A 174 -5.93 9.41 8.44
C GLN A 174 -5.30 10.58 9.21
N GLN A 175 -5.80 10.88 10.41
CA GLN A 175 -5.25 11.96 11.25
C GLN A 175 -3.79 11.70 11.63
N ILE A 176 -3.46 10.50 12.08
CA ILE A 176 -2.09 10.15 12.48
C ILE A 176 -1.12 9.96 11.33
N SER A 177 -1.56 10.06 10.08
CA SER A 177 -0.67 10.09 8.91
C SER A 177 0.00 11.45 8.72
N ASP A 178 -0.51 12.51 9.37
CA ASP A 178 0.07 13.84 9.35
C ASP A 178 1.35 13.88 10.22
N PRO A 179 2.50 14.39 9.68
CA PRO A 179 3.73 14.57 10.43
C PRO A 179 3.58 15.38 11.72
N ASP A 180 2.73 16.38 11.74
CA ASP A 180 2.50 17.20 12.93
C ASP A 180 1.76 16.42 14.01
N VAL A 181 0.95 15.43 13.63
CA VAL A 181 0.20 14.58 14.56
C VAL A 181 1.07 13.43 15.07
N PHE A 182 1.70 12.64 14.18
CA PHE A 182 2.47 11.47 14.63
C PHE A 182 3.75 11.85 15.39
N SER A 183 4.22 13.09 15.30
CA SER A 183 5.34 13.60 16.11
C SER A 183 4.94 13.98 17.54
N MET A 184 3.65 14.12 17.82
CA MET A 184 3.13 14.42 19.18
C MET A 184 3.42 13.27 20.16
N ARG A 185 3.30 13.53 21.48
CA ARG A 185 3.38 12.47 22.49
C ARG A 185 2.29 11.42 22.30
N ILE A 186 2.63 10.15 22.48
CA ILE A 186 1.68 9.03 22.28
C ILE A 186 0.35 9.23 23.03
N ASN A 187 0.42 9.72 24.26
CA ASN A 187 -0.79 9.98 25.06
C ASN A 187 -1.68 11.07 24.44
N ASP A 188 -1.10 12.07 23.78
CA ASP A 188 -1.86 13.12 23.12
C ASP A 188 -2.46 12.63 21.80
N ILE A 189 -1.74 11.77 21.08
CA ILE A 189 -2.27 11.07 19.91
C ILE A 189 -3.48 10.20 20.30
N ILE A 190 -3.41 9.48 21.42
CA ILE A 190 -4.53 8.63 21.88
C ILE A 190 -5.77 9.47 22.22
N LYS A 191 -5.61 10.69 22.73
CA LYS A 191 -6.74 11.61 23.00
C LYS A 191 -7.53 12.00 21.75
N LEU A 192 -6.91 11.91 20.57
CA LEU A 192 -7.62 12.14 19.30
C LEU A 192 -8.63 11.04 19.00
N SER A 193 -8.51 9.89 19.65
CA SER A 193 -9.39 8.78 19.49
C SER A 193 -10.65 8.97 20.30
N SER A 194 -11.69 9.23 20.24
CA SER A 194 -12.90 9.38 21.11
C SER A 194 -13.11 8.23 22.13
N TYR A 195 -12.08 7.45 22.42
CA TYR A 195 -12.14 6.28 23.30
C TYR A 195 -11.29 6.42 24.55
N SER A 196 -11.59 5.62 25.59
CA SER A 196 -10.67 5.45 26.71
C SER A 196 -9.36 4.80 26.24
N HIS A 197 -8.24 5.18 26.87
CA HIS A 197 -6.90 4.69 26.51
C HIS A 197 -6.83 3.17 26.36
N SER A 198 -7.27 2.42 27.37
CA SER A 198 -7.19 0.95 27.37
C SER A 198 -8.06 0.31 26.30
N HIS A 199 -9.23 0.85 26.05
CA HIS A 199 -10.15 0.37 25.03
C HIS A 199 -9.57 0.62 23.64
N PHE A 200 -9.04 1.84 23.40
CA PHE A 200 -8.47 2.21 22.12
C PHE A 200 -7.25 1.36 21.73
N ILE A 201 -6.29 1.15 22.65
CA ILE A 201 -5.11 0.33 22.39
C ILE A 201 -5.49 -1.10 21.97
N LYS A 202 -6.47 -1.69 22.66
CA LYS A 202 -6.98 -3.03 22.33
C LYS A 202 -7.66 -3.05 20.95
N LEU A 203 -8.52 -2.04 20.71
CA LEU A 203 -9.25 -1.88 19.46
C LEU A 203 -8.28 -1.69 18.28
N PHE A 204 -7.33 -0.77 18.43
CA PHE A 204 -6.31 -0.49 17.42
C PHE A 204 -5.52 -1.75 17.04
N LYS A 205 -5.01 -2.49 18.04
CA LYS A 205 -4.28 -3.75 17.80
C LYS A 205 -5.16 -4.80 17.09
N THR A 206 -6.44 -4.88 17.46
CA THR A 206 -7.40 -5.83 16.84
C THR A 206 -7.62 -5.53 15.37
N TYR A 207 -7.71 -4.24 14.98
CA TYR A 207 -8.04 -3.85 13.61
C TYR A 207 -6.81 -3.57 12.74
N VAL A 208 -5.70 -3.08 13.34
CA VAL A 208 -4.49 -2.70 12.60
C VAL A 208 -3.43 -3.81 12.63
N GLY A 209 -3.60 -4.81 13.51
CA GLY A 209 -2.70 -5.97 13.63
C GLY A 209 -1.39 -5.71 14.38
N LYS A 210 -1.10 -4.46 14.77
CA LYS A 210 0.08 -4.03 15.53
C LYS A 210 -0.30 -3.02 16.61
N THR A 211 0.58 -2.82 17.57
CA THR A 211 0.35 -1.79 18.60
C THR A 211 0.43 -0.39 18.00
N LEU A 212 -0.26 0.57 18.62
CA LEU A 212 -0.18 1.98 18.22
C LEU A 212 1.26 2.51 18.28
N ILE A 213 2.03 2.11 19.29
CA ILE A 213 3.43 2.52 19.46
C ILE A 213 4.30 2.02 18.31
N GLU A 214 4.14 0.76 17.90
CA GLU A 214 4.83 0.20 16.73
C GLU A 214 4.47 0.96 15.46
N TYR A 215 3.19 1.22 15.25
CA TYR A 215 2.70 1.95 14.08
C TYR A 215 3.25 3.38 14.02
N ILE A 216 3.16 4.15 15.11
CA ILE A 216 3.71 5.52 15.18
C ILE A 216 5.23 5.52 15.02
N THR A 217 5.93 4.54 15.62
CA THR A 217 7.38 4.40 15.44
C THR A 217 7.74 4.22 13.96
N GLU A 218 6.99 3.39 13.25
CA GLU A 218 7.22 3.19 11.80
C GLU A 218 7.01 4.48 11.00
N LEU A 219 5.96 5.25 11.28
CA LEU A 219 5.70 6.54 10.63
C LEU A 219 6.85 7.53 10.88
N ARG A 220 7.26 7.71 12.14
CA ARG A 220 8.34 8.61 12.54
C ARG A 220 9.66 8.26 11.87
N ILE A 221 10.04 7.00 11.88
CA ILE A 221 11.31 6.55 11.31
C ILE A 221 11.28 6.65 9.78
N SER A 222 10.13 6.38 9.12
CA SER A 222 9.98 6.57 7.67
C SER A 222 10.09 8.05 7.29
N TYR A 223 9.46 8.93 8.07
CA TYR A 223 9.54 10.37 7.83
C TYR A 223 10.96 10.91 8.07
N ALA A 224 11.65 10.41 9.11
CA ALA A 224 13.05 10.75 9.34
C ALA A 224 13.95 10.35 8.16
N ALA A 225 13.75 9.16 7.58
CA ALA A 225 14.51 8.72 6.40
C ALA A 225 14.30 9.68 5.22
N ARG A 226 13.06 10.12 4.98
CA ARG A 226 12.76 11.13 3.96
C ARG A 226 13.48 12.46 4.23
N LEU A 227 13.43 12.96 5.46
CA LEU A 227 14.12 14.21 5.83
C LEU A 227 15.66 14.07 5.69
N LEU A 228 16.22 12.91 6.01
CA LEU A 228 17.65 12.63 5.87
C LEU A 228 18.12 12.65 4.42
N SER A 229 17.29 12.15 3.49
CA SER A 229 17.62 12.09 2.06
C SER A 229 17.32 13.39 1.30
N SER A 230 16.36 14.21 1.78
CA SER A 230 15.86 15.38 1.04
C SER A 230 16.18 16.73 1.66
N THR A 231 16.85 16.79 2.84
CA THR A 231 17.16 18.03 3.54
C THR A 231 18.54 18.03 4.17
N ASP A 232 19.07 19.24 4.45
CA ASP A 232 20.32 19.45 5.21
C ASP A 232 20.12 19.61 6.72
N LEU A 233 18.91 19.37 7.23
CA LEU A 233 18.64 19.44 8.67
C LEU A 233 19.58 18.51 9.43
N ASN A 234 20.16 18.95 10.54
CA ASN A 234 21.01 18.08 11.35
C ASN A 234 20.22 16.95 12.00
N ILE A 235 20.92 15.89 12.41
CA ILE A 235 20.28 14.65 12.94
C ILE A 235 19.46 14.94 14.20
N ILE A 236 19.92 15.86 15.05
CA ILE A 236 19.21 16.24 16.28
C ILE A 236 17.89 16.91 15.93
N THR A 237 17.90 17.85 15.01
CA THR A 237 16.70 18.55 14.54
C THR A 237 15.69 17.56 13.93
N ILE A 238 16.17 16.61 13.12
CA ILE A 238 15.30 15.57 12.55
C ILE A 238 14.71 14.68 13.65
N SER A 239 15.54 14.21 14.59
CA SER A 239 15.08 13.41 15.73
C SER A 239 13.93 14.09 16.49
N THR A 240 14.13 15.35 16.84
CA THR A 240 13.10 16.15 17.53
C THR A 240 11.86 16.38 16.68
N LYS A 241 12.06 16.73 15.40
CA LYS A 241 10.95 16.99 14.44
C LYS A 241 10.06 15.77 14.23
N VAL A 242 10.61 14.57 14.32
CA VAL A 242 9.82 13.33 14.20
C VAL A 242 9.34 12.78 15.54
N GLY A 243 9.44 13.57 16.62
CA GLY A 243 8.85 13.29 17.92
C GLY A 243 9.69 12.38 18.84
N TYR A 244 11.02 12.43 18.74
CA TYR A 244 11.93 11.77 19.69
C TYR A 244 12.66 12.79 20.57
N ASP A 245 12.47 12.68 21.87
CA ASP A 245 13.19 13.49 22.86
C ASP A 245 14.62 12.98 23.10
N ASN A 246 14.91 11.70 22.74
CA ASN A 246 16.21 11.07 22.94
C ASN A 246 16.80 10.61 21.61
N GLN A 247 17.89 11.27 21.21
CA GLN A 247 18.60 11.00 19.95
C GLN A 247 19.17 9.58 19.87
N SER A 248 19.68 9.04 20.99
CA SER A 248 20.25 7.69 21.00
C SER A 248 19.16 6.63 20.79
N PHE A 249 17.98 6.85 21.38
CA PHE A 249 16.82 5.99 21.15
C PHE A 249 16.34 6.07 19.70
N PHE A 250 16.26 7.27 19.13
CA PHE A 250 15.97 7.50 17.72
C PHE A 250 16.96 6.74 16.81
N ALA A 251 18.26 6.93 17.01
CA ALA A 251 19.30 6.30 16.19
C ALA A 251 19.22 4.77 16.26
N ARG A 252 18.93 4.20 17.43
CA ARG A 252 18.70 2.76 17.59
C ARG A 252 17.49 2.29 16.79
N LYS A 253 16.33 2.98 16.91
CA LYS A 253 15.11 2.63 16.18
C LYS A 253 15.27 2.78 14.66
N PHE A 254 16.01 3.78 14.24
CA PHE A 254 16.34 3.97 12.83
C PHE A 254 17.21 2.81 12.31
N LYS A 255 18.26 2.44 13.05
CA LYS A 255 19.14 1.31 12.69
C LYS A 255 18.41 -0.03 12.73
N GLU A 256 17.47 -0.25 13.67
CA GLU A 256 16.60 -1.43 13.69
C GLU A 256 15.81 -1.59 12.38
N LYS A 257 15.36 -0.47 11.76
CA LYS A 257 14.56 -0.49 10.54
C LYS A 257 15.40 -0.53 9.25
N TYR A 258 16.45 0.28 9.19
CA TYR A 258 17.24 0.48 7.96
C TYR A 258 18.60 -0.23 7.97
N SER A 259 18.96 -0.91 9.04
CA SER A 259 20.23 -1.64 9.25
C SER A 259 21.49 -0.76 9.28
N VAL A 260 21.35 0.55 9.07
CA VAL A 260 22.40 1.57 9.11
C VAL A 260 22.00 2.72 10.02
N SER A 261 22.99 3.48 10.53
CA SER A 261 22.70 4.68 11.33
C SER A 261 22.11 5.81 10.48
N PRO A 262 21.42 6.81 11.10
CA PRO A 262 20.93 7.98 10.38
C PRO A 262 22.02 8.75 9.62
N VAL A 263 23.24 8.79 10.15
CA VAL A 263 24.38 9.46 9.51
C VAL A 263 24.84 8.69 8.26
N GLU A 264 25.02 7.38 8.39
CA GLU A 264 25.39 6.50 7.26
C GLU A 264 24.33 6.53 6.18
N TYR A 265 23.04 6.50 6.57
CA TYR A 265 21.92 6.62 5.63
C TYR A 265 21.98 7.93 4.83
N ARG A 266 22.19 9.06 5.49
CA ARG A 266 22.36 10.36 4.81
C ARG A 266 23.53 10.35 3.84
N ASN A 267 24.67 9.84 4.27
CA ASN A 267 25.90 9.85 3.47
C ASN A 267 25.76 8.98 2.20
N SER A 268 24.98 7.91 2.24
CA SER A 268 24.72 7.08 1.05
C SER A 268 23.97 7.83 -0.05
N PHE A 269 23.16 8.83 0.28
CA PHE A 269 22.48 9.67 -0.72
C PHE A 269 23.37 10.84 -1.22
N ARG A 270 24.27 11.36 -0.37
CA ARG A 270 25.17 12.49 -0.76
C ARG A 270 26.32 12.04 -1.66
N ASN A 271 26.77 10.80 -1.52
CA ASN A 271 27.86 10.24 -2.31
C ASN A 271 27.41 9.81 -3.72
N ASN A 272 26.12 9.86 -4.02
CA ASN A 272 25.55 9.50 -5.32
C ASN A 272 25.07 10.73 -6.13
N GLN A 273 25.37 11.94 -5.66
CA GLN A 273 25.20 13.21 -6.37
C GLN A 273 26.56 13.77 -6.80
#